data_9f378d9e96e723b0b9f39cdea3015a58
#
_entry.id   9f378d9e96e723b0b9f39cdea3015a58
#
_cell.length_a   1.000
_cell.length_b   1.000
_cell.length_c   1.000
_cell.angle_alpha   90.00
_cell.angle_beta   90.00
_cell.angle_gamma   90.00
#
_symmetry.space_group_name_H-M   'P 1'
#
loop_
_entity.id
_entity.type
_entity.pdbx_description
1 polymer ?
#
loop_
_entity_poly.entity_id
_entity_poly.type
_entity_poly.pdbx_seq_one_letter_code
_entity_poly.pdbx_strand_id
1 'polypeptide(L)'
;MTSFSQVTATYDEVSSKKVKGQLTTYITQKGEAFSIGDTITLGIAMSNEQFDLIEQNAGLSFEPLSNVASHSQVVIKKIKAVSKIVYVRTTKPQGGTFGLMITNFEAAVINGEIQSKIISSDQALEELIKWKSKLDLGLISQEEYEAKKKELAKLIN
;
A
#
# COMPACT_ATOMS: atom_id res chain seq x y z
N MET A 1 -17.32 14.45 -23.25
CA MET A 1 -16.28 13.70 -22.53
C MET A 1 -15.59 14.64 -21.56
N THR A 2 -15.82 14.50 -20.27
CA THR A 2 -15.06 15.22 -19.27
C THR A 2 -13.69 14.54 -19.16
N SER A 3 -12.68 15.19 -19.71
CA SER A 3 -11.28 14.80 -19.50
C SER A 3 -10.99 14.95 -18.01
N PHE A 4 -10.92 13.86 -17.26
CA PHE A 4 -10.36 13.89 -15.92
C PHE A 4 -8.87 14.20 -16.06
N SER A 5 -8.51 15.43 -15.71
CA SER A 5 -7.12 15.81 -15.60
C SER A 5 -6.44 14.83 -14.62
N GLN A 6 -5.42 14.12 -15.09
CA GLN A 6 -4.62 13.27 -14.23
C GLN A 6 -3.85 14.17 -13.27
N VAL A 7 -4.17 14.10 -11.99
CA VAL A 7 -3.50 14.85 -10.92
C VAL A 7 -2.63 13.89 -10.13
N THR A 8 -1.33 13.95 -10.36
CA THR A 8 -0.33 13.26 -9.55
C THR A 8 0.21 14.23 -8.52
N ALA A 9 0.34 13.78 -7.27
CA ALA A 9 0.95 14.55 -6.19
C ALA A 9 1.94 13.70 -5.40
N THR A 10 3.02 14.32 -4.97
CA THR A 10 4.04 13.74 -4.09
C THR A 10 3.74 14.05 -2.63
N TYR A 11 4.34 13.28 -1.73
CA TYR A 11 4.30 13.57 -0.30
C TYR A 11 4.68 15.03 0.03
N ASP A 12 5.77 15.54 -0.57
CA ASP A 12 6.25 16.91 -0.32
C ASP A 12 5.25 17.98 -0.75
N GLU A 13 4.56 17.77 -1.87
CA GLU A 13 3.53 18.70 -2.36
C GLU A 13 2.29 18.71 -1.47
N VAL A 14 1.88 17.56 -0.96
CA VAL A 14 0.75 17.47 -0.02
C VAL A 14 1.13 18.02 1.35
N SER A 15 2.27 17.61 1.90
CA SER A 15 2.73 18.04 3.23
C SER A 15 3.00 19.54 3.32
N SER A 16 3.43 20.16 2.20
CA SER A 16 3.60 21.62 2.06
C SER A 16 2.31 22.36 1.68
N LYS A 17 1.16 21.67 1.57
CA LYS A 17 -0.14 22.20 1.17
C LYS A 17 -0.19 22.80 -0.25
N LYS A 18 0.75 22.44 -1.11
CA LYS A 18 0.75 22.89 -2.52
C LYS A 18 -0.35 22.23 -3.34
N VAL A 19 -0.75 21.02 -2.99
CA VAL A 19 -1.80 20.25 -3.65
C VAL A 19 -2.88 19.88 -2.65
N LYS A 20 -4.14 20.04 -3.06
CA LYS A 20 -5.34 19.65 -2.32
C LYS A 20 -6.42 19.16 -3.26
N GLY A 21 -7.33 18.34 -2.76
CA GLY A 21 -8.46 17.82 -3.54
C GLY A 21 -8.22 16.41 -4.04
N GLN A 22 -8.96 16.03 -5.07
CA GLN A 22 -8.90 14.68 -5.62
C GLN A 22 -7.64 14.46 -6.45
N LEU A 23 -6.99 13.33 -6.23
CA LEU A 23 -5.80 12.88 -6.94
C LEU A 23 -6.14 11.62 -7.75
N THR A 24 -5.43 11.40 -8.84
CA THR A 24 -5.42 10.11 -9.56
C THR A 24 -4.28 9.23 -9.11
N THR A 25 -3.15 9.83 -8.73
CA THR A 25 -1.95 9.14 -8.25
C THR A 25 -1.32 9.90 -7.09
N TYR A 26 -0.88 9.17 -6.09
CA TYR A 26 -0.11 9.69 -4.97
C TYR A 26 1.24 8.98 -4.88
N ILE A 27 2.31 9.75 -4.69
CA ILE A 27 3.67 9.24 -4.51
C ILE A 27 4.09 9.48 -3.06
N THR A 28 4.34 8.39 -2.33
CA THR A 28 4.76 8.43 -0.92
C THR A 28 6.13 9.06 -0.74
N GLN A 29 6.49 9.35 0.50
CA GLN A 29 7.82 9.86 0.86
C GLN A 29 8.95 8.92 0.40
N LYS A 30 8.70 7.62 0.35
CA LYS A 30 9.65 6.60 -0.13
C LYS A 30 9.66 6.43 -1.66
N GLY A 31 8.85 7.20 -2.39
CA GLY A 31 8.77 7.14 -3.86
C GLY A 31 7.85 6.07 -4.41
N GLU A 32 7.03 5.43 -3.58
CA GLU A 32 6.04 4.46 -4.05
C GLU A 32 4.84 5.17 -4.66
N ALA A 33 4.44 4.78 -5.86
CA ALA A 33 3.28 5.32 -6.54
C ALA A 33 2.04 4.44 -6.32
N PHE A 34 0.94 5.08 -5.93
CA PHE A 34 -0.37 4.45 -5.76
C PHE A 34 -1.42 5.21 -6.56
N SER A 35 -2.14 4.52 -7.42
CA SER A 35 -3.13 5.09 -8.32
C SER A 35 -4.54 4.54 -8.07
N ILE A 36 -5.55 5.29 -8.47
CA ILE A 36 -6.92 4.79 -8.51
C ILE A 36 -6.96 3.55 -9.41
N GLY A 37 -7.57 2.48 -8.93
CA GLY A 37 -7.62 1.18 -9.59
C GLY A 37 -6.53 0.19 -9.16
N ASP A 38 -5.49 0.65 -8.46
CA ASP A 38 -4.47 -0.25 -7.92
C ASP A 38 -5.07 -1.18 -6.86
N THR A 39 -4.62 -2.42 -6.88
CA THR A 39 -4.83 -3.37 -5.78
C THR A 39 -3.74 -3.19 -4.76
N ILE A 40 -4.13 -2.97 -3.51
CA ILE A 40 -3.22 -2.90 -2.36
C ILE A 40 -3.53 -4.02 -1.38
N THR A 41 -2.52 -4.46 -0.66
CA THR A 41 -2.65 -5.47 0.38
C THR A 41 -2.65 -4.79 1.75
N LEU A 42 -3.64 -5.11 2.58
CA LEU A 42 -3.64 -4.70 3.98
C LEU A 42 -2.50 -5.43 4.69
N GLY A 43 -1.75 -4.70 5.48
CA GLY A 43 -0.64 -5.24 6.25
C GLY A 43 -1.11 -5.87 7.56
N ILE A 44 -0.39 -5.57 8.63
CA ILE A 44 -0.69 -6.05 9.97
C ILE A 44 -1.30 -4.90 10.78
N ALA A 45 -2.38 -5.17 11.51
CA ALA A 45 -2.98 -4.22 12.42
C ALA A 45 -1.97 -3.80 13.51
N MET A 46 -1.89 -2.51 13.80
CA MET A 46 -0.96 -1.97 14.81
C MET A 46 -1.32 -2.41 16.24
N SER A 47 -2.61 -2.53 16.52
CA SER A 47 -3.10 -3.15 17.75
C SER A 47 -3.47 -4.61 17.52
N ASN A 48 -3.51 -5.43 18.58
CA ASN A 48 -3.80 -6.86 18.47
C ASN A 48 -5.19 -7.20 17.92
N GLU A 49 -6.11 -6.25 17.90
CA GLU A 49 -7.50 -6.50 17.53
C GLU A 49 -7.99 -5.69 16.32
N GLN A 50 -7.36 -4.55 16.02
CA GLN A 50 -7.86 -3.63 14.98
C GLN A 50 -6.75 -2.77 14.35
N PHE A 51 -7.05 -2.26 13.16
CA PHE A 51 -6.24 -1.25 12.49
C PHE A 51 -6.49 0.12 13.12
N ASP A 52 -5.45 0.94 13.23
CA ASP A 52 -5.55 2.28 13.81
C ASP A 52 -5.94 3.34 12.75
N LEU A 53 -5.53 3.14 11.50
CA LEU A 53 -5.69 4.09 10.41
C LEU A 53 -6.65 3.63 9.31
N ILE A 54 -7.24 2.44 9.44
CA ILE A 54 -8.19 1.89 8.49
C ILE A 54 -9.52 1.66 9.17
N GLU A 55 -10.55 2.29 8.63
CA GLU A 55 -11.91 2.25 9.15
C GLU A 55 -12.88 1.60 8.16
N GLN A 56 -13.90 0.96 8.67
CA GLN A 56 -15.02 0.43 7.92
C GLN A 56 -16.32 1.15 8.27
N ASN A 57 -17.26 1.17 7.35
CA ASN A 57 -18.59 1.70 7.60
C ASN A 57 -19.41 0.73 8.46
N ALA A 58 -19.91 1.22 9.60
CA ALA A 58 -20.76 0.51 10.55
C ALA A 58 -22.21 1.04 10.54
N GLY A 59 -22.70 1.47 9.38
CA GLY A 59 -24.03 2.06 9.21
C GLY A 59 -23.98 3.58 9.28
N LEU A 60 -24.25 4.16 10.44
CA LEU A 60 -24.25 5.63 10.63
C LEU A 60 -22.89 6.18 11.09
N SER A 61 -21.92 5.32 11.36
CA SER A 61 -20.59 5.68 11.85
C SER A 61 -19.50 4.90 11.12
N PHE A 62 -18.26 5.34 11.31
CA PHE A 62 -17.06 4.56 10.96
C PHE A 62 -16.48 3.96 12.23
N GLU A 63 -15.97 2.74 12.12
CA GLU A 63 -15.29 2.03 13.19
C GLU A 63 -13.97 1.43 12.68
N PRO A 64 -12.96 1.24 13.56
CA PRO A 64 -11.71 0.61 13.17
C PRO A 64 -11.95 -0.77 12.54
N LEU A 65 -11.19 -1.07 11.49
CA LEU A 65 -11.24 -2.37 10.84
C LEU A 65 -10.60 -3.44 11.73
N SER A 66 -11.26 -4.60 11.84
CA SER A 66 -10.72 -5.73 12.60
C SER A 66 -9.44 -6.31 11.96
N ASN A 67 -8.52 -6.79 12.79
CA ASN A 67 -7.29 -7.46 12.37
C ASN A 67 -7.52 -8.72 11.52
N VAL A 68 -8.71 -9.29 11.55
CA VAL A 68 -9.12 -10.42 10.67
C VAL A 68 -8.94 -10.08 9.19
N ALA A 69 -9.00 -8.79 8.83
CA ALA A 69 -8.77 -8.31 7.48
C ALA A 69 -7.29 -8.20 7.08
N SER A 70 -6.34 -8.49 7.97
CA SER A 70 -4.91 -8.49 7.65
C SER A 70 -4.61 -9.39 6.45
N HIS A 71 -3.71 -8.94 5.59
CA HIS A 71 -3.32 -9.60 4.33
C HIS A 71 -4.40 -9.67 3.25
N SER A 72 -5.58 -9.07 3.47
CA SER A 72 -6.62 -8.96 2.43
C SER A 72 -6.22 -7.96 1.36
N GLN A 73 -6.69 -8.18 0.15
CA GLN A 73 -6.51 -7.27 -0.98
C GLN A 73 -7.73 -6.38 -1.15
N VAL A 74 -7.50 -5.10 -1.42
CA VAL A 74 -8.54 -4.11 -1.70
C VAL A 74 -8.10 -3.22 -2.86
N VAL A 75 -9.06 -2.64 -3.57
CA VAL A 75 -8.80 -1.78 -4.74
C VAL A 75 -9.01 -0.32 -4.36
N ILE A 76 -8.06 0.54 -4.70
CA ILE A 76 -8.15 1.99 -4.49
C ILE A 76 -9.25 2.57 -5.40
N LYS A 77 -10.24 3.23 -4.81
CA LYS A 77 -11.35 3.87 -5.52
C LYS A 77 -11.25 5.39 -5.53
N LYS A 78 -10.63 5.98 -4.53
CA LYS A 78 -10.50 7.43 -4.41
C LYS A 78 -9.26 7.79 -3.61
N ILE A 79 -8.55 8.81 -4.07
CA ILE A 79 -7.42 9.42 -3.36
C ILE A 79 -7.73 10.91 -3.22
N LYS A 80 -7.62 11.45 -2.02
CA LYS A 80 -7.89 12.86 -1.75
C LYS A 80 -6.89 13.46 -0.78
N ALA A 81 -6.25 14.56 -1.18
CA ALA A 81 -5.42 15.37 -0.30
C ALA A 81 -6.27 16.41 0.44
N VAL A 82 -6.20 16.43 1.76
CA VAL A 82 -6.86 17.39 2.65
C VAL A 82 -5.86 17.89 3.67
N SER A 83 -5.61 19.19 3.67
CA SER A 83 -4.54 19.80 4.47
C SER A 83 -3.19 19.18 4.15
N LYS A 84 -2.60 18.41 5.06
CA LYS A 84 -1.31 17.74 4.92
C LYS A 84 -1.43 16.21 4.82
N ILE A 85 -2.64 15.69 4.70
CA ILE A 85 -2.95 14.27 4.82
C ILE A 85 -3.58 13.79 3.51
N VAL A 86 -3.28 12.56 3.14
CA VAL A 86 -3.93 11.85 2.04
C VAL A 86 -4.90 10.82 2.59
N TYR A 87 -6.17 10.97 2.24
CA TYR A 87 -7.22 9.99 2.48
C TYR A 87 -7.36 9.08 1.28
N VAL A 88 -7.55 7.80 1.53
CA VAL A 88 -7.81 6.82 0.47
C VAL A 88 -9.08 6.05 0.79
N ARG A 89 -9.96 5.90 -0.19
CA ARG A 89 -11.09 4.98 -0.13
C ARG A 89 -10.82 3.78 -1.01
N THR A 90 -11.19 2.61 -0.52
CA THR A 90 -10.99 1.34 -1.21
C THR A 90 -12.26 0.53 -1.26
N THR A 91 -12.25 -0.60 -1.97
CA THR A 91 -13.26 -1.66 -1.82
C THR A 91 -13.12 -2.32 -0.46
N LYS A 92 -14.14 -3.08 -0.03
CA LYS A 92 -14.02 -4.02 1.09
C LYS A 92 -13.28 -5.31 0.66
N PRO A 93 -12.58 -5.99 1.57
CA PRO A 93 -11.93 -7.27 1.27
C PRO A 93 -12.88 -8.35 0.74
N GLN A 94 -14.11 -8.33 1.21
CA GLN A 94 -15.13 -9.33 0.84
C GLN A 94 -16.18 -8.76 -0.14
N GLY A 95 -15.90 -7.60 -0.72
CA GLY A 95 -16.87 -6.89 -1.54
C GLY A 95 -17.96 -6.18 -0.71
N GLY A 96 -18.90 -5.57 -1.39
CA GLY A 96 -20.02 -4.83 -0.78
C GLY A 96 -20.04 -3.36 -1.22
N THR A 97 -21.16 -2.68 -0.87
CA THR A 97 -21.46 -1.32 -1.34
C THR A 97 -20.56 -0.25 -0.73
N PHE A 98 -20.16 -0.43 0.54
CA PHE A 98 -19.34 0.53 1.27
C PHE A 98 -17.94 -0.01 1.45
N GLY A 99 -16.94 0.73 0.97
CA GLY A 99 -15.53 0.38 1.09
C GLY A 99 -14.91 0.77 2.43
N LEU A 100 -13.60 0.60 2.51
CA LEU A 100 -12.80 1.07 3.63
C LEU A 100 -12.40 2.54 3.45
N MET A 101 -12.11 3.20 4.55
CA MET A 101 -11.50 4.51 4.58
C MET A 101 -10.15 4.44 5.29
N ILE A 102 -9.10 4.82 4.59
CA ILE A 102 -7.76 4.97 5.17
C ILE A 102 -7.59 6.44 5.50
N THR A 103 -7.55 6.77 6.79
CA THR A 103 -7.62 8.14 7.29
C THR A 103 -6.33 8.93 7.11
N ASN A 104 -5.19 8.23 7.07
CA ASN A 104 -3.89 8.80 6.75
C ASN A 104 -3.07 7.74 6.01
N PHE A 105 -3.07 7.83 4.67
CA PHE A 105 -2.47 6.80 3.82
C PHE A 105 -0.95 6.70 3.99
N GLU A 106 -0.25 7.84 4.07
CA GLU A 106 1.21 7.85 4.28
C GLU A 106 1.58 7.16 5.60
N ALA A 107 0.90 7.51 6.69
CA ALA A 107 1.13 6.89 7.98
C ALA A 107 0.78 5.38 7.97
N ALA A 108 -0.28 4.98 7.27
CA ALA A 108 -0.66 3.57 7.15
C ALA A 108 0.39 2.75 6.40
N VAL A 109 1.03 3.32 5.37
CA VAL A 109 2.16 2.68 4.66
C VAL A 109 3.41 2.61 5.56
N ILE A 110 3.75 3.69 6.24
CA ILE A 110 4.91 3.75 7.15
C ILE A 110 4.77 2.76 8.31
N ASN A 111 3.58 2.67 8.90
CA ASN A 111 3.31 1.80 10.05
C ASN A 111 3.09 0.32 9.66
N GLY A 112 3.02 0.02 8.35
CA GLY A 112 2.80 -1.34 7.87
C GLY A 112 1.34 -1.80 7.87
N GLU A 113 0.37 -0.91 8.10
CA GLU A 113 -1.06 -1.21 7.94
C GLU A 113 -1.47 -1.35 6.48
N ILE A 114 -0.75 -0.68 5.58
CA ILE A 114 -0.75 -0.94 4.13
C ILE A 114 0.62 -1.52 3.77
N GLN A 115 0.59 -2.65 3.09
CA GLN A 115 1.83 -3.29 2.67
C GLN A 115 2.56 -2.46 1.62
N SER A 116 3.81 -2.13 1.88
CA SER A 116 4.66 -1.40 0.95
C SER A 116 4.90 -2.20 -0.32
N LYS A 117 4.90 -1.53 -1.47
CA LYS A 117 5.32 -2.12 -2.75
C LYS A 117 6.85 -2.17 -2.85
N ILE A 118 7.54 -1.29 -2.11
CA ILE A 118 8.99 -1.25 -2.04
C ILE A 118 9.43 -2.18 -0.91
N ILE A 119 10.10 -3.24 -1.28
CA ILE A 119 10.72 -4.16 -0.35
C ILE A 119 11.91 -3.44 0.30
N SER A 120 11.99 -3.45 1.63
CA SER A 120 13.17 -2.92 2.32
C SER A 120 14.43 -3.75 2.01
N SER A 121 15.61 -3.16 2.23
CA SER A 121 16.88 -3.86 2.06
C SER A 121 16.94 -5.18 2.83
N ASP A 122 16.45 -5.20 4.08
CA ASP A 122 16.41 -6.40 4.92
C ASP A 122 15.43 -7.44 4.36
N GLN A 123 14.26 -7.02 3.92
CA GLN A 123 13.29 -7.91 3.27
C GLN A 123 13.81 -8.47 1.94
N ALA A 124 14.52 -7.66 1.15
CA ALA A 124 15.15 -8.11 -0.07
C ALA A 124 16.23 -9.17 0.21
N LEU A 125 17.00 -9.01 1.28
CA LEU A 125 17.98 -9.99 1.72
C LEU A 125 17.32 -11.29 2.18
N GLU A 126 16.26 -11.22 2.99
CA GLU A 126 15.49 -12.39 3.41
C GLU A 126 14.88 -13.15 2.22
N GLU A 127 14.33 -12.43 1.25
CA GLU A 127 13.82 -13.04 0.02
C GLU A 127 14.93 -13.72 -0.77
N LEU A 128 16.10 -13.09 -0.88
CA LEU A 128 17.24 -13.68 -1.58
C LEU A 128 17.69 -15.00 -0.93
N ILE A 129 17.69 -15.06 0.40
CA ILE A 129 18.00 -16.29 1.16
C ILE A 129 16.96 -17.39 0.86
N LYS A 130 15.67 -17.04 0.82
CA LYS A 130 14.60 -17.99 0.47
C LYS A 130 14.75 -18.50 -0.98
N TRP A 131 15.11 -17.64 -1.91
CA TRP A 131 15.35 -18.02 -3.30
C TRP A 131 16.58 -18.93 -3.44
N LYS A 132 17.65 -18.65 -2.69
CA LYS A 132 18.83 -19.50 -2.63
C LYS A 132 18.48 -20.90 -2.11
N SER A 133 17.68 -20.98 -1.05
CA SER A 133 17.22 -22.25 -0.49
C SER A 133 16.40 -23.06 -1.51
N LYS A 134 15.54 -22.40 -2.30
CA LYS A 134 14.77 -23.05 -3.37
C LYS A 134 15.68 -23.60 -4.45
N LEU A 135 16.73 -22.86 -4.83
CA LEU A 135 17.73 -23.33 -5.79
C LEU A 135 18.46 -24.58 -5.27
N ASP A 136 18.92 -24.54 -4.01
CA ASP A 136 19.66 -25.65 -3.38
C ASP A 136 18.79 -26.90 -3.22
N LEU A 137 17.46 -26.74 -3.11
CA LEU A 137 16.48 -27.83 -3.10
C LEU A 137 16.06 -28.29 -4.51
N GLY A 138 16.58 -27.66 -5.57
CA GLY A 138 16.22 -28.00 -6.96
C GLY A 138 14.80 -27.61 -7.37
N LEU A 139 14.15 -26.68 -6.64
CA LEU A 139 12.78 -26.23 -6.90
C LEU A 139 12.70 -25.13 -7.98
N ILE A 140 13.82 -24.49 -8.26
CA ILE A 140 13.98 -23.46 -9.31
C ILE A 140 15.28 -23.69 -10.07
N SER A 141 15.36 -23.14 -11.29
CA SER A 141 16.57 -23.18 -12.10
C SER A 141 17.59 -22.13 -11.67
N GLN A 142 18.85 -22.32 -12.05
CA GLN A 142 19.90 -21.33 -11.86
C GLN A 142 19.55 -19.99 -12.53
N GLU A 143 18.97 -20.03 -13.72
CA GLU A 143 18.57 -18.82 -14.45
C GLU A 143 17.50 -18.02 -13.73
N GLU A 144 16.50 -18.68 -13.17
CA GLU A 144 15.45 -18.03 -12.36
C GLU A 144 16.02 -17.40 -11.10
N TYR A 145 16.94 -18.08 -10.43
CA TYR A 145 17.63 -17.53 -9.27
C TYR A 145 18.46 -16.28 -9.62
N GLU A 146 19.27 -16.33 -10.68
CA GLU A 146 20.11 -15.21 -11.09
C GLU A 146 19.29 -13.99 -11.53
N ALA A 147 18.16 -14.20 -12.21
CA ALA A 147 17.23 -13.15 -12.57
C ALA A 147 16.67 -12.45 -11.32
N LYS A 148 16.20 -13.23 -10.33
CA LYS A 148 15.65 -12.69 -9.09
C LYS A 148 16.72 -12.03 -8.21
N LYS A 149 17.89 -12.60 -8.14
CA LYS A 149 19.06 -12.02 -7.46
C LYS A 149 19.42 -10.65 -8.02
N LYS A 150 19.44 -10.50 -9.35
CA LYS A 150 19.73 -9.21 -10.00
C LYS A 150 18.66 -8.14 -9.68
N GLU A 151 17.41 -8.55 -9.58
CA GLU A 151 16.30 -7.67 -9.17
C GLU A 151 16.47 -7.21 -7.72
N LEU A 152 16.62 -8.17 -6.79
CA LEU A 152 16.71 -7.90 -5.36
C LEU A 152 18.00 -7.18 -4.96
N ALA A 153 19.12 -7.44 -5.63
CA ALA A 153 20.40 -6.79 -5.35
C ALA A 153 20.35 -5.26 -5.52
N LYS A 154 19.47 -4.74 -6.38
CA LYS A 154 19.26 -3.30 -6.55
C LYS A 154 18.62 -2.64 -5.32
N LEU A 155 18.00 -3.43 -4.46
CA LEU A 155 17.27 -2.97 -3.27
C LEU A 155 18.09 -3.12 -1.98
N ILE A 156 19.25 -3.80 -2.04
CA ILE A 156 20.09 -4.13 -0.88
C ILE A 156 21.20 -3.08 -0.63
N ASN A 157 21.20 -1.97 -1.33
CA ASN A 157 22.19 -0.89 -1.13
C ASN A 157 21.78 0.08 -0.04
#